data_c3b337b7b8f60019fa0a069c8173e012
#
_entry.id   c3b337b7b8f60019fa0a069c8173e012
#
_cell.length_a   1.000
_cell.length_b   1.000
_cell.length_c   1.000
_cell.angle_alpha   90.00
_cell.angle_beta   90.00
_cell.angle_gamma   90.00
#
_symmetry.space_group_name_H-M   'P 1'
#
loop_
_entity.id
_entity.type
_entity.pdbx_description
1 polymer ?
#
loop_
_entity_poly.entity_id
_entity_poly.type
_entity_poly.pdbx_seq_one_letter_code
_entity_poly.pdbx_strand_id
1 'polypeptide(L)'
;MRLHDGIDRNLLHHERKGDGTMFNFFKKKEKAYYDVIAAPLKGETVPSSEVNDPTFAEEMLGKGLAIKPVEGKVYAPFDGEVAMVFDTKHAISLVSAKGTEVIIHVGLDTVMLKGEHYTAHVESGATVKKGDLMLEFDMEAIKEAGYEVITPVIVCNSDDYKDVIRTTGVQVEPGDTVIELDK
;
A
#
# COMPACT_ATOMS: atom_id res chain seq x y z
N MET A 1 24.33 58.29 -68.52
CA MET A 1 25.01 59.24 -67.60
C MET A 1 24.89 58.67 -66.17
N ARG A 2 26.06 58.23 -65.67
CA ARG A 2 26.49 58.08 -64.31
C ARG A 2 25.57 57.34 -63.34
N LEU A 3 26.06 56.16 -62.85
CA LEU A 3 27.01 55.95 -61.76
C LEU A 3 26.29 55.94 -60.43
N HIS A 4 26.39 55.04 -59.66
CA HIS A 4 27.31 54.49 -58.67
C HIS A 4 26.53 53.80 -57.60
N ASP A 5 26.98 52.76 -57.20
CA ASP A 5 27.72 52.14 -56.13
C ASP A 5 26.73 51.48 -55.13
N GLY A 6 26.76 50.23 -55.03
CA GLY A 6 27.77 49.46 -54.30
C GLY A 6 27.70 49.69 -52.80
N ILE A 7 27.13 48.83 -52.06
CA ILE A 7 27.65 48.56 -50.69
C ILE A 7 27.15 47.17 -50.32
N ASP A 8 28.10 46.29 -50.36
CA ASP A 8 28.17 45.04 -49.63
C ASP A 8 28.00 45.31 -48.14
N ARG A 9 27.02 44.70 -47.51
CA ARG A 9 26.97 44.61 -46.04
C ARG A 9 26.84 43.19 -45.64
N ASN A 10 28.02 42.64 -45.41
CA ASN A 10 28.18 41.53 -44.49
C ASN A 10 27.21 41.66 -43.31
N LEU A 11 26.17 40.90 -43.32
CA LEU A 11 25.41 40.65 -42.14
C LEU A 11 26.13 39.60 -41.31
N LEU A 12 26.79 40.12 -40.31
CA LEU A 12 27.36 39.35 -39.19
C LEU A 12 26.30 38.40 -38.66
N HIS A 13 26.49 37.13 -38.95
CA HIS A 13 25.83 36.06 -38.19
C HIS A 13 26.33 36.15 -36.75
N HIS A 14 25.53 36.76 -35.90
CA HIS A 14 25.62 36.54 -34.46
C HIS A 14 25.07 35.15 -34.19
N GLU A 15 25.93 34.17 -34.22
CA GLU A 15 25.67 32.92 -33.55
C GLU A 15 25.53 33.21 -32.05
N ARG A 16 24.30 33.33 -31.60
CA ARG A 16 24.02 33.15 -30.19
C ARG A 16 24.31 31.70 -29.87
N LYS A 17 25.48 31.46 -29.30
CA LYS A 17 25.72 30.23 -28.55
C LYS A 17 24.62 30.13 -27.50
N GLY A 18 23.62 29.32 -27.79
CA GLY A 18 22.65 28.87 -26.79
C GLY A 18 23.45 28.15 -25.71
N ASP A 19 23.47 28.72 -24.53
CA ASP A 19 23.86 28.01 -23.33
C ASP A 19 22.95 26.79 -23.23
N GLY A 20 23.47 25.66 -23.67
CA GLY A 20 22.88 24.37 -23.45
C GLY A 20 23.02 24.04 -21.97
N THR A 21 22.18 24.67 -21.14
CA THR A 21 21.94 24.15 -19.82
C THR A 21 21.25 22.81 -20.03
N MET A 22 22.06 21.76 -20.14
CA MET A 22 21.58 20.42 -19.97
C MET A 22 20.98 20.36 -18.55
N PHE A 23 19.67 20.53 -18.47
CA PHE A 23 18.92 20.01 -17.36
C PHE A 23 19.07 18.49 -17.41
N ASN A 24 20.11 18.00 -16.77
CA ASN A 24 20.19 16.62 -16.38
C ASN A 24 19.03 16.40 -15.40
N PHE A 25 17.86 16.10 -15.97
CA PHE A 25 16.84 15.37 -15.22
C PHE A 25 17.47 14.02 -14.90
N PHE A 26 18.16 13.96 -13.78
CA PHE A 26 18.36 12.70 -13.10
C PHE A 26 16.95 12.23 -12.75
N LYS A 27 16.31 11.52 -13.67
CA LYS A 27 15.22 10.62 -13.33
C LYS A 27 15.85 9.69 -12.29
N LYS A 28 15.59 9.99 -11.01
CA LYS A 28 15.83 9.06 -9.94
C LYS A 28 15.13 7.78 -10.42
N LYS A 29 15.92 6.77 -10.74
CA LYS A 29 15.38 5.49 -11.21
C LYS A 29 14.53 5.03 -10.04
N GLU A 30 13.20 5.10 -10.16
CA GLU A 30 12.32 4.59 -9.13
C GLU A 30 12.71 3.14 -8.93
N LYS A 31 13.08 2.79 -7.70
CA LYS A 31 13.45 1.41 -7.37
C LYS A 31 12.22 0.56 -7.62
N ALA A 32 12.31 -0.39 -8.56
CA ALA A 32 11.24 -1.35 -8.77
C ALA A 32 11.32 -2.40 -7.66
N TYR A 33 10.34 -2.40 -6.78
CA TYR A 33 10.19 -3.42 -5.76
C TYR A 33 9.68 -4.73 -6.36
N TYR A 34 9.98 -5.84 -5.70
CA TYR A 34 9.50 -7.15 -6.13
C TYR A 34 7.98 -7.24 -6.06
N ASP A 35 7.40 -6.81 -4.94
CA ASP A 35 5.96 -6.71 -4.75
C ASP A 35 5.61 -5.50 -3.88
N VAL A 36 4.37 -5.05 -3.97
CA VAL A 36 3.86 -3.94 -3.19
C VAL A 36 2.48 -4.28 -2.63
N ILE A 37 2.24 -3.85 -1.40
CA ILE A 37 0.97 -4.03 -0.72
C ILE A 37 0.36 -2.67 -0.50
N ALA A 38 -0.84 -2.49 -1.03
CA ALA A 38 -1.61 -1.28 -0.82
C ALA A 38 -2.35 -1.31 0.53
N ALA A 39 -2.68 -0.14 1.06
CA ALA A 39 -3.55 -0.02 2.22
C ALA A 39 -4.89 -0.71 1.95
N PRO A 40 -5.27 -1.70 2.75
CA PRO A 40 -6.57 -2.34 2.60
C PRO A 40 -7.70 -1.55 3.28
N LEU A 41 -7.37 -0.58 4.13
CA LEU A 41 -8.33 0.24 4.86
C LEU A 41 -7.94 1.72 4.77
N LYS A 42 -8.96 2.57 4.97
CA LYS A 42 -8.76 4.00 5.22
C LYS A 42 -8.44 4.24 6.68
N GLY A 43 -7.37 4.98 6.96
CA GLY A 43 -6.98 5.32 8.33
C GLY A 43 -5.53 5.74 8.48
N GLU A 44 -5.02 5.68 9.69
CA GLU A 44 -3.63 5.99 10.02
C GLU A 44 -2.79 4.71 10.10
N THR A 45 -1.68 4.66 9.37
CA THR A 45 -0.71 3.57 9.51
C THR A 45 0.16 3.78 10.74
N VAL A 46 0.38 2.71 11.49
CA VAL A 46 1.24 2.71 12.68
C VAL A 46 2.17 1.50 12.67
N PRO A 47 3.33 1.58 13.34
CA PRO A 47 4.20 0.41 13.50
C PRO A 47 3.49 -0.73 14.22
N SER A 48 3.84 -1.98 13.89
CA SER A 48 3.33 -3.16 14.61
C SER A 48 3.54 -3.09 16.12
N SER A 49 4.63 -2.44 16.55
CA SER A 49 4.98 -2.27 17.98
C SER A 49 3.95 -1.44 18.77
N GLU A 50 3.08 -0.69 18.10
CA GLU A 50 1.97 0.05 18.74
C GLU A 50 0.71 -0.80 18.96
N VAL A 51 0.67 -2.02 18.40
CA VAL A 51 -0.46 -2.94 18.60
C VAL A 51 -0.39 -3.56 20.00
N ASN A 52 -1.48 -3.47 20.75
CA ASN A 52 -1.57 -3.99 22.10
C ASN A 52 -1.84 -5.50 22.13
N ASP A 53 -1.04 -6.24 21.37
CA ASP A 53 -1.05 -7.70 21.30
C ASP A 53 0.36 -8.18 20.91
N PRO A 54 1.03 -8.98 21.74
CA PRO A 54 2.40 -9.48 21.48
C PRO A 54 2.54 -10.22 20.17
N THR A 55 1.51 -10.92 19.72
CA THR A 55 1.51 -11.67 18.46
C THR A 55 1.86 -10.77 17.26
N PHE A 56 1.34 -9.54 17.28
CA PHE A 56 1.58 -8.55 16.23
C PHE A 56 2.74 -7.61 16.58
N ALA A 57 2.81 -7.15 17.83
CA ALA A 57 3.83 -6.21 18.28
C ALA A 57 5.26 -6.77 18.16
N GLU A 58 5.43 -8.07 18.40
CA GLU A 58 6.70 -8.79 18.32
C GLU A 58 6.92 -9.48 16.96
N GLU A 59 6.04 -9.20 15.98
CA GLU A 59 6.11 -9.73 14.62
C GLU A 59 6.17 -11.27 14.54
N MET A 60 5.50 -11.96 15.46
CA MET A 60 5.53 -13.43 15.57
C MET A 60 4.92 -14.12 14.32
N LEU A 61 4.00 -13.46 13.62
CA LEU A 61 3.37 -13.97 12.39
C LEU A 61 4.05 -13.48 11.11
N GLY A 62 5.04 -12.61 11.23
CA GLY A 62 5.72 -11.96 10.12
C GLY A 62 5.77 -10.45 10.28
N LYS A 63 6.53 -9.80 9.41
CA LYS A 63 6.71 -8.35 9.43
C LYS A 63 5.52 -7.65 8.80
N GLY A 64 5.12 -6.52 9.37
CA GLY A 64 4.01 -5.75 8.84
C GLY A 64 3.85 -4.40 9.51
N LEU A 65 2.65 -3.88 9.45
CA LEU A 65 2.20 -2.67 10.11
C LEU A 65 0.77 -2.84 10.57
N ALA A 66 0.21 -1.85 11.23
CA ALA A 66 -1.21 -1.83 11.53
C ALA A 66 -1.84 -0.53 11.01
N ILE A 67 -3.15 -0.56 10.84
CA ILE A 67 -3.94 0.62 10.46
C ILE A 67 -4.97 0.86 11.56
N LYS A 68 -5.06 2.11 12.04
CA LYS A 68 -6.17 2.60 12.87
C LYS A 68 -7.28 3.05 11.93
N PRO A 69 -8.33 2.23 11.70
CA PRO A 69 -9.31 2.52 10.67
C PRO A 69 -10.23 3.68 11.07
N VAL A 70 -10.69 4.41 10.06
CA VAL A 70 -11.73 5.44 10.19
C VAL A 70 -13.00 5.06 9.44
N GLU A 71 -12.98 3.95 8.71
CA GLU A 71 -14.10 3.38 7.97
C GLU A 71 -14.06 1.85 8.11
N GLY A 72 -15.23 1.24 8.28
CA GLY A 72 -15.38 -0.21 8.47
C GLY A 72 -15.40 -1.01 7.17
N LYS A 73 -14.40 -0.82 6.31
CA LYS A 73 -14.29 -1.53 5.03
C LYS A 73 -12.87 -2.00 4.75
N VAL A 74 -12.76 -3.21 4.25
CA VAL A 74 -11.48 -3.83 3.87
C VAL A 74 -11.49 -4.14 2.38
N TYR A 75 -10.49 -3.63 1.67
CA TYR A 75 -10.32 -3.79 0.22
C TYR A 75 -9.09 -4.65 -0.08
N ALA A 76 -9.11 -5.34 -1.22
CA ALA A 76 -7.98 -6.13 -1.66
C ALA A 76 -6.73 -5.25 -1.90
N PRO A 77 -5.60 -5.57 -1.25
CA PRO A 77 -4.38 -4.74 -1.32
C PRO A 77 -3.56 -4.98 -2.59
N PHE A 78 -3.87 -5.99 -3.36
CA PHE A 78 -3.22 -6.39 -4.61
C PHE A 78 -4.13 -7.30 -5.43
N ASP A 79 -3.73 -7.60 -6.66
CA ASP A 79 -4.32 -8.67 -7.46
C ASP A 79 -3.82 -10.02 -6.93
N GLY A 80 -4.74 -10.95 -6.67
CA GLY A 80 -4.37 -12.24 -6.11
C GLY A 80 -5.56 -13.13 -5.80
N GLU A 81 -5.39 -14.00 -4.83
CA GLU A 81 -6.38 -14.97 -4.38
C GLU A 81 -6.62 -14.83 -2.87
N VAL A 82 -7.86 -14.98 -2.47
CA VAL A 82 -8.25 -15.13 -1.06
C VAL A 82 -7.91 -16.55 -0.64
N ALA A 83 -6.81 -16.72 0.10
CA ALA A 83 -6.42 -18.04 0.61
C ALA A 83 -7.42 -18.54 1.64
N MET A 84 -7.87 -17.65 2.54
CA MET A 84 -8.84 -17.99 3.57
C MET A 84 -9.64 -16.78 4.04
N VAL A 85 -10.95 -16.92 4.14
CA VAL A 85 -11.80 -16.12 5.02
C VAL A 85 -12.01 -16.91 6.29
N PHE A 86 -11.62 -16.38 7.45
CA PHE A 86 -11.80 -17.06 8.73
C PHE A 86 -13.30 -17.19 9.05
N ASP A 87 -13.72 -18.29 9.68
CA ASP A 87 -15.13 -18.57 9.98
C ASP A 87 -15.79 -17.42 10.76
N THR A 88 -15.03 -16.80 11.66
CA THR A 88 -15.44 -15.64 12.44
C THR A 88 -15.28 -14.31 11.70
N LYS A 89 -14.89 -14.31 10.44
CA LYS A 89 -14.79 -13.17 9.50
C LYS A 89 -13.94 -11.98 9.99
N HIS A 90 -13.26 -12.12 11.12
CA HIS A 90 -12.40 -11.08 11.66
C HIS A 90 -11.04 -10.97 10.94
N ALA A 91 -10.68 -12.00 10.17
CA ALA A 91 -9.43 -12.03 9.43
C ALA A 91 -9.61 -12.63 8.04
N ILE A 92 -8.80 -12.13 7.10
CA ILE A 92 -8.69 -12.65 5.73
C ILE A 92 -7.21 -12.82 5.42
N SER A 93 -6.84 -13.97 4.88
CA SER A 93 -5.51 -14.20 4.30
C SER A 93 -5.58 -14.24 2.78
N LEU A 94 -4.57 -13.66 2.14
CA LEU A 94 -4.45 -13.52 0.69
C LEU A 94 -3.07 -13.92 0.21
N VAL A 95 -3.01 -14.36 -1.05
CA VAL A 95 -1.75 -14.58 -1.76
C VAL A 95 -1.74 -13.72 -3.01
N SER A 96 -0.72 -12.88 -3.17
CA SER A 96 -0.56 -12.05 -4.36
C SER A 96 -0.20 -12.90 -5.58
N ALA A 97 -0.38 -12.36 -6.77
CA ALA A 97 0.05 -12.99 -8.02
C ALA A 97 1.58 -13.32 -8.06
N LYS A 98 2.36 -12.70 -7.17
CA LYS A 98 3.81 -12.93 -7.02
C LYS A 98 4.17 -13.85 -5.85
N GLY A 99 3.18 -14.37 -5.13
CA GLY A 99 3.37 -15.31 -4.02
C GLY A 99 3.58 -14.65 -2.66
N THR A 100 3.28 -13.36 -2.50
CA THR A 100 3.29 -12.70 -1.19
C THR A 100 2.07 -13.12 -0.39
N GLU A 101 2.29 -13.64 0.81
CA GLU A 101 1.25 -14.08 1.72
C GLU A 101 0.94 -12.97 2.73
N VAL A 102 -0.30 -12.50 2.77
CA VAL A 102 -0.73 -11.41 3.63
C VAL A 102 -1.92 -11.83 4.46
N ILE A 103 -1.90 -11.52 5.76
CA ILE A 103 -3.09 -11.57 6.62
C ILE A 103 -3.50 -10.15 7.00
N ILE A 104 -4.80 -9.88 6.90
CA ILE A 104 -5.45 -8.67 7.39
C ILE A 104 -6.34 -9.10 8.55
N HIS A 105 -6.02 -8.65 9.75
CA HIS A 105 -6.68 -9.05 11.00
C HIS A 105 -7.43 -7.86 11.60
N VAL A 106 -8.75 -7.86 11.48
CA VAL A 106 -9.60 -6.72 11.87
C VAL A 106 -9.92 -6.77 13.36
N GLY A 107 -9.25 -5.91 14.10
CA GLY A 107 -9.39 -5.78 15.55
C GLY A 107 -8.51 -6.76 16.34
N LEU A 108 -8.52 -6.61 17.66
CA LEU A 108 -7.80 -7.47 18.60
C LEU A 108 -8.79 -8.34 19.37
N ASP A 109 -8.49 -9.62 19.50
CA ASP A 109 -9.35 -10.64 20.17
C ASP A 109 -10.76 -10.78 19.57
N THR A 110 -10.99 -10.21 18.41
CA THR A 110 -12.30 -10.13 17.74
C THR A 110 -12.81 -11.48 17.21
N VAL A 111 -11.99 -12.52 17.23
CA VAL A 111 -12.43 -13.92 17.09
C VAL A 111 -13.54 -14.27 18.09
N MET A 112 -13.54 -13.65 19.26
CA MET A 112 -14.53 -13.87 20.31
C MET A 112 -15.94 -13.36 19.96
N LEU A 113 -16.05 -12.47 18.96
CA LEU A 113 -17.32 -11.99 18.42
C LEU A 113 -18.03 -13.03 17.55
N LYS A 114 -17.35 -14.13 17.19
CA LYS A 114 -17.93 -15.26 16.43
C LYS A 114 -18.60 -14.86 15.12
N GLY A 115 -18.09 -13.81 14.49
CA GLY A 115 -18.57 -13.27 13.22
C GLY A 115 -19.62 -12.17 13.33
N GLU A 116 -20.08 -11.86 14.54
CA GLU A 116 -20.98 -10.72 14.76
C GLU A 116 -20.25 -9.40 14.38
N HIS A 117 -20.98 -8.51 13.72
CA HIS A 117 -20.50 -7.21 13.23
C HIS A 117 -19.58 -7.26 12.02
N TYR A 118 -19.40 -8.44 11.39
CA TYR A 118 -18.63 -8.63 10.16
C TYR A 118 -19.49 -9.17 9.02
N THR A 119 -19.28 -8.64 7.81
CA THR A 119 -19.89 -9.12 6.58
C THR A 119 -18.82 -9.37 5.55
N ALA A 120 -18.61 -10.62 5.15
CA ALA A 120 -17.68 -10.99 4.09
C ALA A 120 -18.38 -10.92 2.72
N HIS A 121 -17.71 -10.31 1.74
CA HIS A 121 -18.16 -10.20 0.35
C HIS A 121 -17.39 -11.13 -0.59
N VAL A 122 -16.42 -11.84 -0.05
CA VAL A 122 -15.58 -12.81 -0.77
C VAL A 122 -15.55 -14.13 0.00
N GLU A 123 -15.17 -15.19 -0.69
CA GLU A 123 -15.02 -16.53 -0.13
C GLU A 123 -13.58 -17.00 -0.31
N SER A 124 -13.18 -18.00 0.48
CA SER A 124 -11.90 -18.69 0.31
C SER A 124 -11.80 -19.28 -1.09
N GLY A 125 -10.66 -19.09 -1.77
CA GLY A 125 -10.43 -19.47 -3.15
C GLY A 125 -10.86 -18.45 -4.21
N ALA A 126 -11.48 -17.33 -3.80
CA ALA A 126 -11.89 -16.29 -4.75
C ALA A 126 -10.69 -15.51 -5.29
N THR A 127 -10.70 -15.23 -6.59
CA THR A 127 -9.76 -14.28 -7.20
C THR A 127 -10.24 -12.85 -6.93
N VAL A 128 -9.31 -11.97 -6.55
CA VAL A 128 -9.59 -10.56 -6.29
C VAL A 128 -8.66 -9.67 -7.09
N LYS A 129 -9.16 -8.47 -7.39
CA LYS A 129 -8.39 -7.36 -7.95
C LYS A 129 -8.14 -6.31 -6.88
N LYS A 130 -6.99 -5.65 -6.95
CA LYS A 130 -6.69 -4.52 -6.07
C LYS A 130 -7.87 -3.54 -6.04
N GLY A 131 -8.35 -3.25 -4.83
CA GLY A 131 -9.48 -2.35 -4.60
C GLY A 131 -10.86 -3.02 -4.53
N ASP A 132 -10.97 -4.34 -4.75
CA ASP A 132 -12.22 -5.05 -4.53
C ASP A 132 -12.60 -5.04 -3.05
N LEU A 133 -13.87 -4.73 -2.74
CA LEU A 133 -14.39 -4.78 -1.38
C LEU A 133 -14.49 -6.24 -0.92
N MET A 134 -13.79 -6.58 0.16
CA MET A 134 -13.75 -7.96 0.66
C MET A 134 -14.54 -8.15 1.94
N LEU A 135 -14.50 -7.17 2.84
CA LEU A 135 -15.10 -7.27 4.16
C LEU A 135 -15.66 -5.90 4.59
N GLU A 136 -16.81 -5.92 5.26
CA GLU A 136 -17.31 -4.77 6.03
C GLU A 136 -17.43 -5.15 7.50
N PHE A 137 -17.23 -4.16 8.38
CA PHE A 137 -17.37 -4.36 9.81
C PHE A 137 -17.95 -3.12 10.50
N ASP A 138 -18.76 -3.34 11.52
CA ASP A 138 -19.35 -2.27 12.31
C ASP A 138 -18.39 -1.85 13.41
N MET A 139 -17.62 -0.78 13.17
CA MET A 139 -16.61 -0.28 14.09
C MET A 139 -17.17 0.09 15.45
N GLU A 140 -18.32 0.73 15.48
CA GLU A 140 -18.93 1.20 16.73
C GLU A 140 -19.44 0.02 17.54
N ALA A 141 -20.11 -0.95 16.91
CA ALA A 141 -20.59 -2.14 17.61
C ALA A 141 -19.42 -2.98 18.16
N ILE A 142 -18.30 -3.10 17.42
CA ILE A 142 -17.10 -3.80 17.89
C ILE A 142 -16.50 -3.09 19.11
N LYS A 143 -16.38 -1.76 19.08
CA LYS A 143 -15.90 -0.96 20.21
C LYS A 143 -16.83 -1.05 21.43
N GLU A 144 -18.14 -0.98 21.20
CA GLU A 144 -19.17 -1.13 22.27
C GLU A 144 -19.11 -2.53 22.90
N ALA A 145 -18.73 -3.56 22.16
CA ALA A 145 -18.48 -4.90 22.66
C ALA A 145 -17.16 -5.02 23.46
N GLY A 146 -16.35 -3.94 23.51
CA GLY A 146 -15.12 -3.88 24.31
C GLY A 146 -13.85 -4.25 23.56
N TYR A 147 -13.88 -4.28 22.22
CA TYR A 147 -12.72 -4.66 21.40
C TYR A 147 -12.11 -3.47 20.66
N GLU A 148 -10.80 -3.53 20.43
CA GLU A 148 -10.10 -2.57 19.58
C GLU A 148 -10.30 -2.92 18.10
N VAL A 149 -10.42 -1.90 17.25
CA VAL A 149 -10.58 -2.08 15.79
C VAL A 149 -9.27 -1.91 15.02
N ILE A 150 -8.17 -1.62 15.69
CA ILE A 150 -6.86 -1.56 15.06
C ILE A 150 -6.62 -2.84 14.23
N THR A 151 -6.14 -2.69 13.01
CA THR A 151 -6.10 -3.75 12.02
C THR A 151 -4.67 -4.02 11.57
N PRO A 152 -4.01 -5.06 12.10
CA PRO A 152 -2.73 -5.55 11.59
C PRO A 152 -2.82 -6.01 10.13
N VAL A 153 -1.79 -5.66 9.34
CA VAL A 153 -1.54 -6.08 7.97
C VAL A 153 -0.14 -6.68 7.93
N ILE A 154 -0.07 -8.00 7.85
CA ILE A 154 1.17 -8.76 8.09
C ILE A 154 1.55 -9.55 6.85
N VAL A 155 2.83 -9.50 6.46
CA VAL A 155 3.43 -10.36 5.45
C VAL A 155 3.90 -11.64 6.13
N CYS A 156 3.12 -12.73 5.99
CA CYS A 156 3.37 -13.98 6.71
C CYS A 156 4.65 -14.67 6.24
N ASN A 157 4.99 -14.58 4.96
CA ASN A 157 6.23 -15.09 4.41
C ASN A 157 7.32 -14.00 4.28
N SER A 158 7.38 -13.10 5.26
CA SER A 158 8.32 -11.96 5.24
C SER A 158 9.79 -12.37 5.19
N ASP A 159 10.14 -13.58 5.63
CA ASP A 159 11.51 -14.10 5.59
C ASP A 159 11.99 -14.50 4.18
N ASP A 160 11.07 -14.59 3.22
CA ASP A 160 11.38 -14.79 1.80
C ASP A 160 11.92 -13.52 1.13
N TYR A 161 11.84 -12.38 1.81
CA TYR A 161 12.21 -11.06 1.29
C TYR A 161 13.45 -10.53 2.00
N LYS A 162 14.32 -9.92 1.21
CA LYS A 162 15.52 -9.25 1.71
C LYS A 162 15.16 -8.05 2.58
N ASP A 163 14.12 -7.33 2.18
CA ASP A 163 13.66 -6.15 2.92
C ASP A 163 12.13 -6.00 2.84
N VAL A 164 11.53 -5.57 3.95
CA VAL A 164 10.12 -5.25 4.09
C VAL A 164 10.03 -3.80 4.53
N ILE A 165 9.82 -2.91 3.58
CA ILE A 165 9.79 -1.46 3.80
C ILE A 165 8.36 -1.05 4.10
N ARG A 166 8.14 -0.40 5.24
CA ARG A 166 6.82 -0.05 5.76
C ARG A 166 6.68 1.46 5.88
N THR A 167 5.58 2.00 5.38
CA THR A 167 5.23 3.42 5.52
C THR A 167 4.25 3.58 6.68
N THR A 168 4.72 4.15 7.78
CA THR A 168 3.93 4.34 9.01
C THR A 168 3.87 5.80 9.44
N GLY A 169 2.89 6.13 10.30
CA GLY A 169 2.67 7.49 10.78
C GLY A 169 2.00 8.42 9.77
N VAL A 170 1.26 7.86 8.81
CA VAL A 170 0.59 8.63 7.75
C VAL A 170 -0.87 8.22 7.61
N GLN A 171 -1.69 9.17 7.16
CA GLN A 171 -3.06 8.89 6.75
C GLN A 171 -3.04 8.28 5.35
N VAL A 172 -3.83 7.22 5.17
CA VAL A 172 -3.92 6.50 3.89
C VAL A 172 -5.36 6.27 3.46
N GLU A 173 -5.54 6.23 2.15
CA GLU A 173 -6.75 5.74 1.50
C GLU A 173 -6.50 4.31 0.98
N PRO A 174 -7.55 3.49 0.80
CA PRO A 174 -7.40 2.20 0.14
C PRO A 174 -6.72 2.35 -1.22
N GLY A 175 -5.67 1.56 -1.45
CA GLY A 175 -4.90 1.62 -2.68
C GLY A 175 -3.56 2.36 -2.59
N ASP A 176 -3.35 3.18 -1.55
CA ASP A 176 -2.04 3.80 -1.29
C ASP A 176 -1.01 2.72 -0.91
N THR A 177 0.19 2.78 -1.45
CA THR A 177 1.25 1.83 -1.12
C THR A 177 1.70 2.00 0.33
N VAL A 178 1.66 0.92 1.11
CA VAL A 178 2.05 0.92 2.54
C VAL A 178 3.18 -0.04 2.87
N ILE A 179 3.36 -1.11 2.10
CA ILE A 179 4.49 -2.03 2.24
C ILE A 179 5.10 -2.29 0.86
N GLU A 180 6.41 -2.22 0.80
CA GLU A 180 7.21 -2.50 -0.39
C GLU A 180 8.19 -3.62 -0.08
N LEU A 181 8.24 -4.63 -0.93
CA LEU A 181 9.03 -5.84 -0.73
C LEU A 181 10.19 -5.90 -1.71
N ASP A 182 11.39 -6.13 -1.20
CA ASP A 182 12.61 -6.37 -1.97
C ASP A 182 13.06 -7.82 -1.87
N LYS A 183 13.62 -8.37 -2.95
CA LYS A 183 14.02 -9.79 -3.01
C LYS A 183 15.48 -9.98 -3.39
#